data_f175eb4abb530badd3e8d04818d1dca1
#
_entry.id   f175eb4abb530badd3e8d04818d1dca1
#
_cell.length_a   1.000
_cell.length_b   1.000
_cell.length_c   1.000
_cell.angle_alpha   90.00
_cell.angle_beta   90.00
_cell.angle_gamma   90.00
#
_symmetry.space_group_name_H-M   'P 1'
#
loop_
_entity.id
_entity.type
_entity.pdbx_description
1 polymer ?
#
loop_
_entity_poly.entity_id
_entity_poly.type
_entity_poly.pdbx_seq_one_letter_code
_entity_poly.pdbx_strand_id
1 'polypeptide(L)'
;MKKNKRFSYAPAIAWGIFIFVLSVLPGKDFPSIPDWGDLLSLDKIVHITFYGVLTGLILRGKRQNIKRRNPDAFGTEGSLSLQFALIVATCCSGFGWFIEWFQGAYCQDRMSDVMDGIANTIGAAIGLFAFLWYQKKIT
;
A
#
# COMPACT_ATOMS: atom_id res chain seq x y z
N MET A 1 -19.69 -6.08 28.69
CA MET A 1 -18.95 -5.03 27.93
C MET A 1 -18.89 -5.43 26.46
N LYS A 2 -19.56 -4.68 25.56
CA LYS A 2 -19.44 -4.89 24.11
C LYS A 2 -18.00 -4.49 23.71
N LYS A 3 -17.13 -5.46 23.42
CA LYS A 3 -15.83 -5.20 22.80
C LYS A 3 -16.09 -4.48 21.49
N ASN A 4 -15.81 -3.18 21.43
CA ASN A 4 -15.88 -2.40 20.21
C ASN A 4 -15.10 -3.16 19.13
N LYS A 5 -15.80 -3.66 18.12
CA LYS A 5 -15.22 -4.27 16.91
C LYS A 5 -14.54 -3.15 16.11
N ARG A 6 -13.39 -2.64 16.59
CA ARG A 6 -12.59 -1.73 15.78
C ARG A 6 -12.17 -2.49 14.53
N PHE A 7 -12.62 -2.01 13.41
CA PHE A 7 -12.34 -2.62 12.11
C PHE A 7 -10.84 -2.45 11.80
N SER A 8 -10.07 -3.54 11.94
CA SER A 8 -8.60 -3.50 11.85
C SER A 8 -8.08 -3.07 10.49
N TYR A 9 -8.89 -3.20 9.45
CA TYR A 9 -8.54 -2.81 8.08
C TYR A 9 -9.06 -1.43 7.68
N ALA A 10 -9.81 -0.72 8.55
CA ALA A 10 -10.35 0.59 8.21
C ALA A 10 -9.28 1.59 7.70
N PRO A 11 -8.07 1.69 8.32
CA PRO A 11 -7.05 2.57 7.80
C PRO A 11 -6.55 2.16 6.40
N ALA A 12 -6.42 0.86 6.14
CA ALA A 12 -5.99 0.38 4.83
C ALA A 12 -7.03 0.66 3.75
N ILE A 13 -8.32 0.45 4.06
CA ILE A 13 -9.43 0.74 3.15
C ILE A 13 -9.50 2.23 2.84
N ALA A 14 -9.45 3.07 3.88
CA ALA A 14 -9.48 4.53 3.71
C ALA A 14 -8.31 5.01 2.85
N TRP A 15 -7.11 4.45 3.07
CA TRP A 15 -5.91 4.76 2.31
C TRP A 15 -6.00 4.29 0.85
N GLY A 16 -6.53 3.09 0.61
CA GLY A 16 -6.76 2.59 -0.75
C GLY A 16 -7.78 3.43 -1.53
N ILE A 17 -8.87 3.84 -0.87
CA ILE A 17 -9.85 4.77 -1.46
C ILE A 17 -9.19 6.12 -1.77
N PHE A 18 -8.38 6.64 -0.85
CA PHE A 18 -7.64 7.89 -1.04
C PHE A 18 -6.71 7.82 -2.26
N ILE A 19 -5.92 6.74 -2.41
CA ILE A 19 -5.09 6.51 -3.60
C ILE A 19 -5.96 6.50 -4.85
N PHE A 20 -7.04 5.72 -4.86
CA PHE A 20 -7.92 5.63 -6.03
C PHE A 20 -8.50 6.99 -6.42
N VAL A 21 -9.03 7.75 -5.45
CA VAL A 21 -9.62 9.08 -5.71
C VAL A 21 -8.57 10.01 -6.30
N LEU A 22 -7.36 10.11 -5.71
CA LEU A 22 -6.30 10.96 -6.26
C LEU A 22 -5.88 10.51 -7.67
N SER A 23 -5.90 9.23 -7.92
CA SER A 23 -5.50 8.66 -9.21
C SER A 23 -6.48 8.98 -10.33
N VAL A 24 -7.78 9.15 -10.05
CA VAL A 24 -8.80 9.47 -11.06
C VAL A 24 -9.05 10.96 -11.23
N LEU A 25 -8.49 11.82 -10.38
CA LEU A 25 -8.59 13.26 -10.56
C LEU A 25 -7.85 13.71 -11.83
N PRO A 26 -8.40 14.69 -12.58
CA PRO A 26 -7.75 15.21 -13.80
C PRO A 26 -6.33 15.71 -13.53
N GLY A 27 -5.39 15.36 -14.41
CA GLY A 27 -3.97 15.72 -14.26
C GLY A 27 -3.72 17.23 -14.21
N LYS A 28 -4.54 18.03 -14.89
CA LYS A 28 -4.50 19.51 -14.89
C LYS A 28 -4.74 20.16 -13.52
N ASP A 29 -5.36 19.45 -12.59
CA ASP A 29 -5.65 19.98 -11.25
C ASP A 29 -4.45 19.83 -10.30
N PHE A 30 -3.37 19.20 -10.76
CA PHE A 30 -2.13 19.09 -10.00
C PHE A 30 -1.10 20.13 -10.45
N PRO A 31 -0.36 20.76 -9.52
CA PRO A 31 0.72 21.65 -9.88
C PRO A 31 1.80 20.89 -10.66
N SER A 32 2.32 21.53 -11.73
CA SER A 32 3.47 21.00 -12.46
C SER A 32 4.69 20.98 -11.52
N ILE A 33 5.18 19.80 -11.20
CA ILE A 33 6.35 19.63 -10.35
C ILE A 33 7.59 19.57 -11.26
N PRO A 34 8.68 20.29 -10.96
CA PRO A 34 9.91 20.22 -11.75
C PRO A 34 10.43 18.78 -11.82
N ASP A 35 10.76 18.37 -13.03
CA ASP A 35 11.33 17.04 -13.31
C ASP A 35 12.79 17.01 -12.84
N TRP A 36 13.08 16.23 -11.81
CA TRP A 36 14.42 16.10 -11.25
C TRP A 36 15.13 14.82 -11.73
N GLY A 37 14.77 14.37 -12.93
CA GLY A 37 15.26 13.14 -13.54
C GLY A 37 14.31 11.96 -13.38
N ASP A 38 14.28 11.09 -14.38
CA ASP A 38 13.24 10.07 -14.60
C ASP A 38 13.01 9.08 -13.42
N LEU A 39 13.99 8.86 -12.56
CA LEU A 39 13.88 7.92 -11.45
C LEU A 39 13.64 8.56 -10.08
N LEU A 40 13.87 9.88 -9.96
CA LEU A 40 13.74 10.61 -8.69
C LEU A 40 12.69 11.73 -8.77
N SER A 41 11.79 11.68 -9.76
CA SER A 41 10.68 12.61 -9.82
C SER A 41 9.83 12.49 -8.55
N LEU A 42 9.36 13.60 -8.01
CA LEU A 42 8.49 13.62 -6.82
C LEU A 42 7.26 12.73 -6.99
N ASP A 43 6.79 12.59 -8.22
CA ASP A 43 5.70 11.70 -8.60
C ASP A 43 5.99 10.25 -8.22
N LYS A 44 7.14 9.70 -8.60
CA LYS A 44 7.54 8.33 -8.27
C LYS A 44 7.74 8.10 -6.77
N ILE A 45 8.24 9.11 -6.04
CA ILE A 45 8.33 9.06 -4.57
C ILE A 45 6.94 8.96 -3.95
N VAL A 46 5.96 9.69 -4.48
CA VAL A 46 4.57 9.61 -4.04
C VAL A 46 4.00 8.20 -4.27
N HIS A 47 4.21 7.62 -5.45
CA HIS A 47 3.79 6.26 -5.77
C HIS A 47 4.43 5.23 -4.83
N ILE A 48 5.74 5.28 -4.62
CA ILE A 48 6.46 4.41 -3.67
C ILE A 48 5.85 4.54 -2.26
N THR A 49 5.62 5.77 -1.80
CA THR A 49 5.07 6.03 -0.47
C THR A 49 3.65 5.49 -0.34
N PHE A 50 2.79 5.73 -1.32
CA PHE A 50 1.39 5.31 -1.30
C PHE A 50 1.26 3.79 -1.18
N TYR A 51 1.99 3.04 -1.98
CA TYR A 51 1.92 1.59 -1.99
C TYR A 51 2.69 0.94 -0.85
N GLY A 52 3.77 1.58 -0.38
CA GLY A 52 4.47 1.15 0.84
C GLY A 52 3.59 1.26 2.08
N VAL A 53 2.90 2.39 2.26
CA VAL A 53 1.95 2.61 3.35
C VAL A 53 0.76 1.66 3.24
N LEU A 54 0.19 1.48 2.03
CA LEU A 54 -0.95 0.56 1.81
C LEU A 54 -0.60 -0.86 2.25
N THR A 55 0.54 -1.38 1.78
CA THR A 55 1.01 -2.73 2.13
C THR A 55 1.21 -2.86 3.64
N GLY A 56 1.88 -1.91 4.27
CA GLY A 56 2.10 -1.88 5.72
C GLY A 56 0.79 -1.85 6.52
N LEU A 57 -0.19 -1.06 6.09
CA LEU A 57 -1.49 -0.95 6.77
C LEU A 57 -2.30 -2.26 6.68
N ILE A 58 -2.28 -2.95 5.53
CA ILE A 58 -2.97 -4.24 5.37
C ILE A 58 -2.33 -5.30 6.28
N LEU A 59 -1.00 -5.41 6.27
CA LEU A 59 -0.27 -6.36 7.09
C LEU A 59 -0.47 -6.09 8.59
N ARG A 60 -0.43 -4.81 9.00
CA ARG A 60 -0.74 -4.40 10.37
C ARG A 60 -2.17 -4.77 10.76
N GLY A 61 -3.13 -4.54 9.86
CA GLY A 61 -4.54 -4.88 10.09
C GLY A 61 -4.73 -6.38 10.34
N LYS A 62 -4.08 -7.23 9.54
CA LYS A 62 -4.10 -8.69 9.73
C LYS A 62 -3.52 -9.09 11.07
N ARG A 63 -2.34 -8.57 11.41
CA ARG A 63 -1.68 -8.85 12.68
C ARG A 63 -2.55 -8.45 13.87
N GLN A 64 -3.15 -7.26 13.85
CA GLN A 64 -4.08 -6.82 14.90
C GLN A 64 -5.29 -7.73 15.01
N ASN A 65 -5.79 -8.24 13.88
CA ASN A 65 -6.94 -9.16 13.89
C ASN A 65 -6.59 -10.50 14.52
N ILE A 66 -5.41 -11.05 14.22
CA ILE A 66 -4.90 -12.28 14.85
C ILE A 66 -4.74 -12.07 16.35
N LYS A 67 -4.08 -10.98 16.77
CA LYS A 67 -3.90 -10.65 18.20
C LYS A 67 -5.21 -10.55 18.97
N ARG A 68 -6.28 -10.07 18.33
CA ARG A 68 -7.59 -9.97 18.96
C ARG A 68 -8.29 -11.32 19.12
N ARG A 69 -8.08 -12.22 18.14
CA ARG A 69 -8.71 -13.55 18.17
C ARG A 69 -8.02 -14.48 19.15
N ASN A 70 -6.70 -14.42 19.22
CA ASN A 70 -5.87 -15.28 20.06
C ASN A 70 -4.90 -14.40 20.88
N PRO A 71 -5.35 -13.80 22.01
CA PRO A 71 -4.49 -12.94 22.84
C PRO A 71 -3.28 -13.68 23.41
N ASP A 72 -3.42 -14.98 23.68
CA ASP A 72 -2.42 -15.83 24.32
C ASP A 72 -1.38 -16.41 23.32
N ALA A 73 -1.69 -16.37 22.02
CA ALA A 73 -0.76 -16.80 20.95
C ALA A 73 0.37 -15.76 20.67
N PHE A 74 0.54 -14.79 21.59
CA PHE A 74 1.43 -13.65 21.42
C PHE A 74 2.84 -13.97 21.94
N GLY A 75 3.65 -14.63 21.15
CA GLY A 75 5.04 -14.94 21.45
C GLY A 75 5.74 -15.61 20.29
N THR A 76 5.15 -16.66 19.73
CA THR A 76 5.75 -17.41 18.62
C THR A 76 4.81 -17.62 17.45
N GLU A 77 3.48 -17.65 17.69
CA GLU A 77 2.47 -17.88 16.65
C GLU A 77 1.78 -16.60 16.14
N GLY A 78 2.05 -15.45 16.74
CA GLY A 78 1.48 -14.15 16.34
C GLY A 78 2.18 -13.48 15.15
N SER A 79 3.20 -14.12 14.60
CA SER A 79 3.89 -13.60 13.40
C SER A 79 3.10 -13.95 12.14
N LEU A 80 3.01 -13.01 11.21
CA LEU A 80 2.47 -13.28 9.88
C LEU A 80 3.45 -14.15 9.10
N SER A 81 2.93 -15.16 8.39
CA SER A 81 3.75 -15.96 7.50
C SER A 81 4.27 -15.09 6.35
N LEU A 82 5.51 -15.35 5.94
CA LEU A 82 6.13 -14.69 4.78
C LEU A 82 5.27 -14.86 3.54
N GLN A 83 4.70 -16.04 3.33
CA GLN A 83 3.83 -16.32 2.20
C GLN A 83 2.63 -15.37 2.14
N PHE A 84 1.93 -15.17 3.27
CA PHE A 84 0.81 -14.22 3.31
C PHE A 84 1.27 -12.79 3.05
N ALA A 85 2.40 -12.38 3.61
CA ALA A 85 2.94 -11.04 3.40
C ALA A 85 3.33 -10.79 1.93
N LEU A 86 3.91 -11.79 1.27
CA LEU A 86 4.22 -11.75 -0.17
C LEU A 86 2.95 -11.63 -1.03
N ILE A 87 1.90 -12.40 -0.71
CA ILE A 87 0.61 -12.30 -1.41
C ILE A 87 0.05 -10.88 -1.29
N VAL A 88 0.08 -10.29 -0.11
CA VAL A 88 -0.40 -8.90 0.10
C VAL A 88 0.41 -7.91 -0.74
N ALA A 89 1.74 -8.00 -0.73
CA ALA A 89 2.58 -7.10 -1.53
C ALA A 89 2.31 -7.26 -3.03
N THR A 90 2.14 -8.49 -3.52
CA THR A 90 1.78 -8.76 -4.91
C THR A 90 0.41 -8.19 -5.27
N CYS A 91 -0.59 -8.33 -4.40
CA CYS A 91 -1.91 -7.73 -4.62
C CYS A 91 -1.85 -6.20 -4.63
N CYS A 92 -1.07 -5.57 -3.74
CA CYS A 92 -0.88 -4.12 -3.74
C CYS A 92 -0.19 -3.65 -5.03
N SER A 93 0.85 -4.35 -5.48
CA SER A 93 1.50 -4.07 -6.75
C SER A 93 0.51 -4.20 -7.93
N GLY A 94 -0.26 -5.29 -7.97
CA GLY A 94 -1.29 -5.51 -9.00
C GLY A 94 -2.36 -4.42 -9.01
N PHE A 95 -2.76 -3.95 -7.85
CA PHE A 95 -3.67 -2.80 -7.73
C PHE A 95 -3.05 -1.53 -8.32
N GLY A 96 -1.76 -1.30 -8.11
CA GLY A 96 -1.03 -0.18 -8.72
C GLY A 96 -1.02 -0.26 -10.24
N TRP A 97 -0.67 -1.40 -10.80
CA TRP A 97 -0.71 -1.62 -12.25
C TRP A 97 -2.11 -1.49 -12.84
N PHE A 98 -3.12 -1.94 -12.13
CA PHE A 98 -4.52 -1.75 -12.52
C PHE A 98 -4.88 -0.26 -12.58
N ILE A 99 -4.48 0.54 -11.60
CA ILE A 99 -4.73 1.98 -11.60
C ILE A 99 -4.04 2.66 -12.78
N GLU A 100 -2.77 2.34 -13.07
CA GLU A 100 -2.04 2.88 -14.23
C GLU A 100 -2.77 2.58 -15.55
N TRP A 101 -3.17 1.32 -15.71
CA TRP A 101 -3.97 0.95 -16.87
C TRP A 101 -5.30 1.71 -16.95
N PHE A 102 -6.00 1.83 -15.83
CA PHE A 102 -7.28 2.54 -15.74
C PHE A 102 -7.12 4.03 -16.08
N GLN A 103 -6.07 4.67 -15.60
CA GLN A 103 -5.77 6.08 -15.92
C GLN A 103 -5.58 6.27 -17.42
N GLY A 104 -4.76 5.44 -18.06
CA GLY A 104 -4.53 5.53 -19.50
C GLY A 104 -5.77 5.22 -20.36
N ALA A 105 -6.69 4.39 -19.86
CA ALA A 105 -7.88 3.99 -20.61
C ALA A 105 -9.08 4.93 -20.43
N TYR A 106 -9.25 5.52 -19.25
CA TYR A 106 -10.50 6.19 -18.88
C TYR A 106 -10.34 7.62 -18.33
N CYS A 107 -9.13 8.03 -17.92
CA CYS A 107 -8.95 9.37 -17.36
C CYS A 107 -8.49 10.36 -18.43
N GLN A 108 -9.19 11.50 -18.55
CA GLN A 108 -8.77 12.59 -19.43
C GLN A 108 -7.48 13.23 -18.90
N ASP A 109 -6.61 13.62 -19.83
CA ASP A 109 -5.33 14.28 -19.54
C ASP A 109 -4.36 13.47 -18.66
N ARG A 110 -4.55 12.12 -18.60
CA ARG A 110 -3.64 11.17 -17.94
C ARG A 110 -3.16 10.13 -18.95
N MET A 111 -1.87 9.82 -18.88
CA MET A 111 -1.26 8.73 -19.65
C MET A 111 -0.80 7.66 -18.67
N SER A 112 -0.94 6.41 -19.06
CA SER A 112 -0.35 5.29 -18.32
C SER A 112 1.16 5.39 -18.36
N ASP A 113 1.81 5.39 -17.19
CA ASP A 113 3.27 5.40 -17.07
C ASP A 113 3.77 4.08 -16.46
N VAL A 114 4.54 3.34 -17.25
CA VAL A 114 5.16 2.08 -16.81
C VAL A 114 6.08 2.32 -15.59
N MET A 115 6.74 3.47 -15.52
CA MET A 115 7.63 3.79 -14.40
C MET A 115 6.86 4.01 -13.10
N ASP A 116 5.62 4.49 -13.16
CA ASP A 116 4.74 4.60 -12.00
C ASP A 116 4.29 3.21 -11.53
N GLY A 117 4.00 2.30 -12.45
CA GLY A 117 3.75 0.89 -12.13
C GLY A 117 4.94 0.22 -11.42
N ILE A 118 6.17 0.49 -11.88
CA ILE A 118 7.40 0.03 -11.23
C ILE A 118 7.54 0.66 -9.84
N ALA A 119 7.33 1.97 -9.71
CA ALA A 119 7.38 2.68 -8.44
C ALA A 119 6.37 2.11 -7.43
N ASN A 120 5.15 1.78 -7.86
CA ASN A 120 4.13 1.10 -7.06
C ASN A 120 4.63 -0.25 -6.53
N THR A 121 5.27 -1.04 -7.39
CA THR A 121 5.84 -2.35 -7.03
C THR A 121 6.98 -2.22 -6.02
N ILE A 122 7.89 -1.26 -6.23
CA ILE A 122 8.97 -0.94 -5.28
C ILE A 122 8.38 -0.51 -3.93
N GLY A 123 7.37 0.35 -3.94
CA GLY A 123 6.67 0.78 -2.73
C GLY A 123 6.07 -0.39 -1.96
N ALA A 124 5.35 -1.28 -2.64
CA ALA A 124 4.78 -2.48 -2.01
C ALA A 124 5.86 -3.39 -1.40
N ALA A 125 7.00 -3.56 -2.07
CA ALA A 125 8.14 -4.31 -1.55
C ALA A 125 8.75 -3.63 -0.32
N ILE A 126 8.95 -2.33 -0.34
CA ILE A 126 9.45 -1.57 0.83
C ILE A 126 8.51 -1.72 2.03
N GLY A 127 7.20 -1.59 1.81
CA GLY A 127 6.19 -1.79 2.86
C GLY A 127 6.22 -3.19 3.47
N LEU A 128 6.42 -4.21 2.62
CA LEU A 128 6.61 -5.60 3.04
C LEU A 128 7.86 -5.73 3.92
N PHE A 129 9.02 -5.29 3.45
CA PHE A 129 10.28 -5.42 4.18
C PHE A 129 10.26 -4.64 5.49
N ALA A 130 9.74 -3.43 5.49
CA ALA A 130 9.59 -2.61 6.69
C ALA A 130 8.71 -3.32 7.73
N PHE A 131 7.60 -3.94 7.29
CA PHE A 131 6.73 -4.71 8.18
C PHE A 131 7.41 -5.97 8.73
N LEU A 132 8.11 -6.74 7.91
CA LEU A 132 8.84 -7.94 8.35
C LEU A 132 9.95 -7.59 9.34
N TRP A 133 10.69 -6.52 9.10
CA TRP A 133 11.70 -6.01 10.03
C TRP A 133 11.07 -5.60 11.37
N TYR A 134 9.99 -4.85 11.33
CA TYR A 134 9.24 -4.47 12.52
C TYR A 134 8.73 -5.69 13.29
N GLN A 135 8.17 -6.68 12.57
CA GLN A 135 7.69 -7.93 13.18
C GLN A 135 8.82 -8.66 13.91
N LYS A 136 10.00 -8.80 13.28
CA LYS A 136 11.16 -9.46 13.88
C LYS A 136 11.66 -8.75 15.16
N LYS A 137 11.52 -7.43 15.23
CA LYS A 137 12.00 -6.64 16.38
C LYS A 137 11.12 -6.79 17.63
N ILE A 138 9.86 -7.20 17.47
CA ILE A 138 8.85 -7.24 18.54
C ILE A 138 8.35 -8.66 18.84
N THR A 139 8.94 -9.67 18.21
CA THR A 139 8.81 -11.10 18.53
C THR A 139 10.04 -11.58 19.26
#